data_3c8328e9901bed7cb8127f4e43c3592f
#
_entry.id   3c8328e9901bed7cb8127f4e43c3592f
#
_cell.length_a   1.000
_cell.length_b   1.000
_cell.length_c   1.000
_cell.angle_alpha   90.00
_cell.angle_beta   90.00
_cell.angle_gamma   90.00
#
_symmetry.space_group_name_H-M   'P 1'
#
loop_
_entity.id
_entity.type
_entity.pdbx_description
1 polymer ?
#
loop_
_entity_poly.entity_id
_entity_poly.type
_entity_poly.pdbx_seq_one_letter_code
_entity_poly.pdbx_strand_id
1 'polypeptide(L)'
;MTRATAIGLGSVSGVMAMALALATSCGGDEAPPQGGAGSIDGGSDGGARFDGSASLDASRAIDAASDARTDARAGDASVGNGRWVMGYYAGYERDAYPVAAIEWSGLTHLAVAFYLPRADGTLDESLFIDATSGPALARALVAAAHANGRKAIASIGGAGMHAQWVGATSSGTRAAFIGNLRKLVADYGYDGLDLDWEPVDPADAGAVLAFVQALRAAMPAATLTMPTGYINANAPDDLSLYSKLAPLLDQINLMTYGMAGAYTGWKSWHSSALHQQDPATPTSVESSVKAYLAAGVPAAKIGVGAGFYGLCYSPPVSAPMQALGASTIVADDGTMSFAHITTSYLTPQARHYDVAAAAPYLSFASATGPQGCGFVSYEDEQSLADKGAYVKAQGLGGAIVWTVNQGYLASAPLGARSPLLVALRKSVLE
;
A
#
# COMPACT_ATOMS: atom_id res chain seq x y z
N MET A 1 19.15 -24.99 -47.48
CA MET A 1 19.00 -23.55 -47.18
C MET A 1 17.60 -23.35 -46.60
N THR A 2 17.44 -23.44 -45.31
CA THR A 2 16.16 -23.32 -44.62
C THR A 2 16.33 -22.22 -43.58
N ARG A 3 15.60 -21.12 -43.76
CA ARG A 3 15.61 -19.97 -42.81
C ARG A 3 14.83 -20.34 -41.58
N ALA A 4 15.48 -20.29 -40.42
CA ALA A 4 14.85 -20.33 -39.11
C ALA A 4 14.28 -18.94 -38.79
N THR A 5 12.98 -18.88 -38.56
CA THR A 5 12.28 -17.69 -38.08
C THR A 5 12.38 -17.70 -36.57
N ALA A 6 13.10 -16.74 -35.99
CA ALA A 6 13.14 -16.53 -34.57
C ALA A 6 11.82 -15.87 -34.11
N ILE A 7 11.06 -16.58 -33.30
CA ILE A 7 9.90 -16.05 -32.59
C ILE A 7 10.43 -15.41 -31.31
N GLY A 8 10.36 -14.09 -31.24
CA GLY A 8 10.68 -13.36 -30.03
C GLY A 8 9.64 -13.65 -28.95
N LEU A 9 10.07 -14.27 -27.86
CA LEU A 9 9.31 -14.35 -26.61
C LEU A 9 9.36 -12.99 -25.93
N GLY A 10 8.27 -12.24 -26.03
CA GLY A 10 8.05 -11.07 -25.21
C GLY A 10 7.84 -11.50 -23.76
N SER A 11 8.61 -10.94 -22.85
CA SER A 11 8.43 -11.07 -21.41
C SER A 11 7.07 -10.46 -21.05
N VAL A 12 6.13 -11.30 -20.62
CA VAL A 12 4.83 -10.86 -20.09
C VAL A 12 5.02 -10.65 -18.59
N SER A 13 5.56 -9.50 -18.20
CA SER A 13 5.38 -9.01 -16.84
C SER A 13 3.90 -8.73 -16.64
N GLY A 14 3.26 -9.48 -15.74
CA GLY A 14 1.86 -9.26 -15.39
C GLY A 14 1.70 -7.92 -14.67
N VAL A 15 1.61 -6.86 -15.44
CA VAL A 15 1.26 -5.53 -14.91
C VAL A 15 -0.23 -5.54 -14.60
N MET A 16 -0.56 -5.44 -13.34
CA MET A 16 -1.91 -5.13 -12.87
C MET A 16 -2.24 -3.71 -13.37
N ALA A 17 -2.87 -3.61 -14.52
CA ALA A 17 -3.33 -2.34 -15.07
C ALA A 17 -4.55 -1.90 -14.26
N MET A 18 -4.34 -1.04 -13.28
CA MET A 18 -5.42 -0.30 -12.63
C MET A 18 -6.02 0.66 -13.66
N ALA A 19 -7.15 0.31 -14.24
CA ALA A 19 -7.90 1.18 -15.12
C ALA A 19 -8.48 2.31 -14.28
N LEU A 20 -7.81 3.46 -14.26
CA LEU A 20 -8.35 4.72 -13.74
C LEU A 20 -9.44 5.18 -14.71
N ALA A 21 -10.70 4.84 -14.46
CA ALA A 21 -11.84 5.36 -15.19
C ALA A 21 -12.06 6.83 -14.80
N LEU A 22 -11.41 7.74 -15.51
CA LEU A 22 -11.77 9.14 -15.51
C LEU A 22 -13.11 9.28 -16.25
N ALA A 23 -14.18 9.49 -15.49
CA ALA A 23 -15.47 9.89 -16.01
C ALA A 23 -15.34 11.33 -16.59
N THR A 24 -15.11 11.46 -17.90
CA THR A 24 -15.30 12.69 -18.63
C THR A 24 -16.79 12.91 -18.86
N SER A 25 -17.41 13.74 -18.03
CA SER A 25 -18.73 14.28 -18.34
C SER A 25 -18.56 15.39 -19.39
N CYS A 26 -19.03 15.15 -20.59
CA CYS A 26 -19.29 16.21 -21.58
C CYS A 26 -20.48 17.04 -21.11
N GLY A 27 -20.26 18.29 -20.69
CA GLY A 27 -21.27 19.31 -20.52
C GLY A 27 -21.08 20.36 -21.58
N GLY A 28 -22.16 20.60 -22.35
CA GLY A 28 -22.18 21.54 -23.48
C GLY A 28 -22.12 22.99 -23.07
N ASP A 29 -21.65 23.80 -24.00
CA ASP A 29 -21.59 25.26 -24.00
C ASP A 29 -22.96 25.91 -23.92
N GLU A 30 -23.14 26.83 -22.98
CA GLU A 30 -24.04 27.98 -23.14
C GLU A 30 -23.43 29.21 -22.44
N ALA A 31 -23.33 30.29 -23.20
CA ALA A 31 -22.79 31.59 -22.80
C ALA A 31 -23.79 32.40 -21.95
N PRO A 32 -23.32 33.28 -21.04
CA PRO A 32 -24.17 34.08 -20.21
C PRO A 32 -24.58 35.40 -20.89
N PRO A 33 -25.77 35.98 -20.57
CA PRO A 33 -26.12 37.32 -20.95
C PRO A 33 -25.59 38.36 -19.96
N GLN A 34 -25.12 39.47 -20.51
CA GLN A 34 -24.72 40.70 -19.80
C GLN A 34 -25.93 41.49 -19.31
N GLY A 35 -25.74 42.21 -18.22
CA GLY A 35 -26.54 43.39 -17.98
C GLY A 35 -26.74 43.82 -16.53
N GLY A 36 -26.24 45.01 -16.17
CA GLY A 36 -26.93 45.88 -15.24
C GLY A 36 -26.12 46.36 -14.03
N ALA A 37 -25.57 47.57 -14.18
CA ALA A 37 -24.97 48.38 -13.11
C ALA A 37 -26.01 48.92 -12.11
N GLY A 38 -25.56 49.08 -10.85
CA GLY A 38 -26.33 49.82 -9.85
C GLY A 38 -25.47 50.12 -8.63
N SER A 39 -24.88 51.31 -8.63
CA SER A 39 -24.23 51.91 -7.47
C SER A 39 -25.26 52.51 -6.53
N ILE A 40 -25.08 52.48 -5.21
CA ILE A 40 -25.44 53.55 -4.28
C ILE A 40 -24.55 53.52 -3.03
N ASP A 41 -24.15 54.74 -2.66
CA ASP A 41 -23.33 55.23 -1.56
C ASP A 41 -23.89 54.99 -0.13
N GLY A 42 -22.96 55.13 0.85
CA GLY A 42 -23.26 55.99 1.96
C GLY A 42 -23.00 55.48 3.39
N GLY A 43 -22.06 56.13 4.10
CA GLY A 43 -22.18 56.44 5.52
C GLY A 43 -21.35 55.63 6.51
N SER A 44 -20.22 55.99 6.87
CA SER A 44 -19.59 56.79 7.97
C SER A 44 -20.06 56.47 9.41
N ASP A 45 -19.02 56.36 10.23
CA ASP A 45 -18.82 56.82 11.62
C ASP A 45 -18.85 55.79 12.77
N GLY A 46 -17.78 55.95 13.59
CA GLY A 46 -17.82 55.58 14.98
C GLY A 46 -16.53 54.98 15.55
N GLY A 47 -15.54 55.82 15.81
CA GLY A 47 -14.33 55.42 16.52
C GLY A 47 -14.52 55.33 18.05
N ALA A 48 -13.70 54.54 18.71
CA ALA A 48 -13.30 54.78 20.10
C ALA A 48 -11.93 54.17 20.34
N ARG A 49 -10.96 55.04 20.61
CA ARG A 49 -9.65 54.74 21.18
C ARG A 49 -9.79 54.52 22.69
N PHE A 50 -9.04 53.60 23.24
CA PHE A 50 -8.54 53.70 24.59
C PHE A 50 -7.05 53.25 24.65
N ASP A 51 -6.21 54.22 25.01
CA ASP A 51 -4.84 54.09 25.44
C ASP A 51 -4.79 53.52 26.87
N GLY A 52 -3.72 52.77 27.15
CA GLY A 52 -3.40 52.36 28.50
C GLY A 52 -2.06 51.65 28.57
N SER A 53 -0.98 52.45 28.56
CA SER A 53 0.38 52.03 28.86
C SER A 53 0.55 51.76 30.36
N ALA A 54 1.23 50.64 30.71
CA ALA A 54 1.99 50.52 31.95
C ALA A 54 3.19 49.59 31.77
N SER A 55 4.35 50.20 31.74
CA SER A 55 5.66 49.58 31.89
C SER A 55 5.88 49.21 33.35
N LEU A 56 6.45 48.02 33.63
CA LEU A 56 7.31 47.80 34.78
C LEU A 56 8.43 46.84 34.44
N ASP A 57 9.58 47.40 34.55
CA ASP A 57 10.93 46.84 34.46
C ASP A 57 11.23 46.01 35.70
N ALA A 58 11.80 44.81 35.57
CA ALA A 58 12.61 44.21 36.64
C ALA A 58 13.55 43.15 36.06
N SER A 59 14.75 43.58 35.77
CA SER A 59 15.95 42.78 35.63
C SER A 59 16.22 41.90 36.85
N ARG A 60 16.44 40.60 36.62
CA ARG A 60 17.34 39.78 37.45
C ARG A 60 17.94 38.64 36.67
N ALA A 61 19.22 38.72 36.47
CA ALA A 61 20.12 37.64 36.11
C ALA A 61 20.16 36.60 37.22
N ILE A 62 20.19 35.32 36.91
CA ILE A 62 20.88 34.27 37.68
C ILE A 62 21.08 33.02 36.79
N ASP A 63 22.36 32.67 36.70
CA ASP A 63 23.03 31.38 36.58
C ASP A 63 22.72 30.37 35.46
N ALA A 64 23.79 30.17 34.70
CA ALA A 64 24.08 29.02 33.90
C ALA A 64 24.06 27.73 34.75
N ALA A 65 23.09 26.87 34.48
CA ALA A 65 23.20 25.46 34.77
C ALA A 65 23.15 24.70 33.42
N SER A 66 24.30 24.14 33.07
CA SER A 66 24.46 23.18 32.00
C SER A 66 23.72 21.91 32.38
N ASP A 67 22.49 21.74 31.89
CA ASP A 67 21.85 20.45 31.86
C ASP A 67 22.07 19.81 30.50
N ALA A 68 22.96 18.82 30.52
CA ALA A 68 23.06 17.81 29.49
C ALA A 68 21.70 17.11 29.41
N ARG A 69 20.85 17.54 28.47
CA ARG A 69 19.71 16.75 28.03
C ARG A 69 20.28 15.51 27.35
N THR A 70 20.39 14.44 28.12
CA THR A 70 20.38 13.10 27.58
C THR A 70 19.11 12.96 26.76
N ASP A 71 19.24 12.93 25.44
CA ASP A 71 18.21 12.44 24.54
C ASP A 71 17.86 10.99 24.97
N ALA A 72 16.94 10.87 25.90
CA ALA A 72 16.20 9.64 26.08
C ALA A 72 15.34 9.50 24.82
N ARG A 73 15.90 8.84 23.79
CA ARG A 73 15.08 8.21 22.75
C ARG A 73 13.98 7.46 23.48
N ALA A 74 12.73 7.88 23.27
CA ALA A 74 11.58 7.11 23.66
C ALA A 74 11.84 5.70 23.12
N GLY A 75 12.03 4.74 24.03
CA GLY A 75 12.37 3.39 23.66
C GLY A 75 11.36 2.88 22.66
N ASP A 76 11.87 2.29 21.60
CA ASP A 76 11.11 1.46 20.67
C ASP A 76 10.29 0.48 21.53
N ALA A 77 9.03 0.81 21.78
CA ALA A 77 8.08 -0.12 22.38
C ALA A 77 7.82 -1.15 21.29
N SER A 78 8.75 -2.12 21.17
CA SER A 78 8.58 -3.29 20.33
C SER A 78 7.30 -3.97 20.76
N VAL A 79 6.24 -3.71 20.01
CA VAL A 79 5.00 -4.47 20.13
C VAL A 79 5.31 -5.85 19.61
N GLY A 80 5.49 -6.81 20.53
CA GLY A 80 5.67 -8.21 20.17
C GLY A 80 7.12 -8.61 19.86
N ASN A 81 7.25 -9.73 19.23
CA ASN A 81 8.42 -10.55 18.96
C ASN A 81 9.40 -10.00 17.90
N GLY A 82 9.42 -8.69 17.64
CA GLY A 82 10.28 -8.03 16.63
C GLY A 82 9.73 -8.10 15.20
N ARG A 83 8.55 -8.68 14.97
CA ARG A 83 7.88 -8.70 13.67
C ARG A 83 7.08 -7.43 13.42
N TRP A 84 6.78 -7.15 12.14
CA TRP A 84 5.94 -6.03 11.76
C TRP A 84 4.63 -6.46 11.10
N VAL A 85 3.64 -5.57 11.21
CA VAL A 85 2.49 -5.49 10.31
C VAL A 85 2.44 -4.04 9.82
N MET A 86 2.71 -3.83 8.52
CA MET A 86 2.63 -2.54 7.88
C MET A 86 1.35 -2.46 7.04
N GLY A 87 0.46 -1.54 7.39
CA GLY A 87 -0.77 -1.31 6.66
C GLY A 87 -0.67 -0.11 5.74
N TYR A 88 -1.05 -0.26 4.47
CA TYR A 88 -1.18 0.86 3.55
C TYR A 88 -2.53 1.56 3.75
N TYR A 89 -2.48 2.86 3.98
CA TYR A 89 -3.66 3.73 3.99
C TYR A 89 -3.68 4.53 2.68
N ALA A 90 -4.63 4.22 1.80
CA ALA A 90 -4.79 4.90 0.54
C ALA A 90 -5.57 6.21 0.72
N GLY A 91 -4.97 7.35 0.37
CA GLY A 91 -5.58 8.66 0.56
C GLY A 91 -6.90 8.83 -0.21
N TYR A 92 -6.99 8.22 -1.39
CA TYR A 92 -8.21 8.23 -2.22
C TYR A 92 -9.36 7.36 -1.65
N GLU A 93 -9.07 6.48 -0.69
CA GLU A 93 -10.06 5.65 0.02
C GLU A 93 -10.39 6.19 1.44
N ARG A 94 -9.98 7.41 1.78
CA ARG A 94 -10.11 8.00 3.13
C ARG A 94 -11.53 7.98 3.70
N ASP A 95 -12.53 8.05 2.83
CA ASP A 95 -13.93 8.09 3.25
C ASP A 95 -14.42 6.70 3.72
N ALA A 96 -13.74 5.63 3.30
CA ALA A 96 -14.03 4.27 3.75
C ALA A 96 -13.54 3.99 5.18
N TYR A 97 -12.44 4.64 5.61
CA TYR A 97 -11.85 4.39 6.93
C TYR A 97 -11.39 5.69 7.60
N PRO A 98 -12.20 6.32 8.44
CA PRO A 98 -11.83 7.53 9.15
C PRO A 98 -10.58 7.34 10.03
N VAL A 99 -9.67 8.31 10.05
CA VAL A 99 -8.41 8.26 10.82
C VAL A 99 -8.65 7.91 12.29
N ALA A 100 -9.70 8.47 12.89
CA ALA A 100 -10.06 8.22 14.29
C ALA A 100 -10.54 6.77 14.58
N ALA A 101 -10.85 6.00 13.54
CA ALA A 101 -11.34 4.63 13.67
C ALA A 101 -10.26 3.57 13.42
N ILE A 102 -9.04 3.97 13.05
CA ILE A 102 -7.95 3.03 12.73
C ILE A 102 -7.66 2.12 13.93
N GLU A 103 -7.63 0.80 13.66
CA GLU A 103 -7.30 -0.24 14.63
C GLU A 103 -5.78 -0.38 14.78
N TRP A 104 -5.21 0.49 15.59
CA TRP A 104 -3.77 0.61 15.77
C TRP A 104 -3.12 -0.62 16.42
N SER A 105 -3.87 -1.41 17.18
CA SER A 105 -3.29 -2.61 17.83
C SER A 105 -2.84 -3.67 16.83
N GLY A 106 -3.41 -3.66 15.63
CA GLY A 106 -3.07 -4.57 14.52
C GLY A 106 -1.89 -4.10 13.67
N LEU A 107 -1.32 -2.93 13.96
CA LEU A 107 -0.27 -2.32 13.12
C LEU A 107 0.99 -2.04 13.94
N THR A 108 2.14 -2.10 13.29
CA THR A 108 3.42 -1.55 13.76
C THR A 108 3.81 -0.32 12.95
N HIS A 109 3.45 -0.31 11.67
CA HIS A 109 3.72 0.75 10.71
C HIS A 109 2.45 1.10 9.93
N LEU A 110 2.26 2.37 9.63
CA LEU A 110 1.26 2.86 8.68
C LEU A 110 1.97 3.47 7.49
N ALA A 111 1.81 2.89 6.30
CA ALA A 111 2.26 3.47 5.04
C ALA A 111 1.16 4.38 4.48
N VAL A 112 1.48 5.67 4.30
CA VAL A 112 0.55 6.65 3.72
C VAL A 112 0.77 6.72 2.22
N ALA A 113 -0.21 6.26 1.43
CA ALA A 113 -0.12 6.08 -0.01
C ALA A 113 -1.06 7.05 -0.76
N PHE A 114 -0.62 7.71 -1.87
CA PHE A 114 0.74 7.70 -2.40
C PHE A 114 1.24 9.12 -2.64
N TYR A 115 2.54 9.31 -2.46
CA TYR A 115 3.27 10.45 -2.98
C TYR A 115 3.83 10.07 -4.36
N LEU A 116 3.48 10.83 -5.40
CA LEU A 116 3.89 10.44 -6.76
C LEU A 116 5.20 11.12 -7.15
N PRO A 117 6.23 10.36 -7.53
CA PRO A 117 7.44 10.94 -8.08
C PRO A 117 7.15 11.54 -9.46
N ARG A 118 7.80 12.66 -9.79
CA ARG A 118 7.84 13.21 -11.13
C ARG A 118 9.21 13.01 -11.74
N ALA A 119 9.28 12.89 -13.06
CA ALA A 119 10.54 12.61 -13.76
C ALA A 119 11.65 13.63 -13.51
N ASP A 120 11.30 14.86 -13.12
CA ASP A 120 12.22 15.94 -12.73
C ASP A 120 12.72 15.84 -11.27
N GLY A 121 12.27 14.84 -10.54
CA GLY A 121 12.63 14.60 -9.14
C GLY A 121 11.78 15.37 -8.12
N THR A 122 10.74 16.10 -8.55
CA THR A 122 9.73 16.66 -7.64
C THR A 122 8.70 15.61 -7.23
N LEU A 123 7.86 15.93 -6.23
CA LEU A 123 6.81 15.05 -5.71
C LEU A 123 5.45 15.69 -5.88
N ASP A 124 4.45 14.87 -6.18
CA ASP A 124 3.04 15.22 -5.96
C ASP A 124 2.62 14.74 -4.57
N GLU A 125 2.20 15.66 -3.73
CA GLU A 125 1.85 15.41 -2.33
C GLU A 125 0.31 15.42 -2.12
N SER A 126 -0.46 15.38 -3.19
CA SER A 126 -1.93 15.48 -3.14
C SER A 126 -2.62 14.23 -2.58
N LEU A 127 -1.94 13.08 -2.51
CA LEU A 127 -2.51 11.77 -2.14
C LEU A 127 -3.74 11.40 -2.97
N PHE A 128 -3.80 11.81 -4.24
CA PHE A 128 -4.96 11.70 -5.14
C PHE A 128 -6.23 12.42 -4.63
N ILE A 129 -6.05 13.47 -3.82
CA ILE A 129 -7.14 14.30 -3.29
C ILE A 129 -7.05 15.70 -3.89
N ASP A 130 -6.25 16.55 -3.26
CA ASP A 130 -5.91 17.90 -3.73
C ASP A 130 -4.68 18.43 -2.95
N ALA A 131 -4.16 19.57 -3.39
CA ALA A 131 -2.95 20.16 -2.80
C ALA A 131 -3.10 20.68 -1.35
N THR A 132 -4.30 20.70 -0.81
CA THR A 132 -4.59 21.13 0.57
C THR A 132 -5.01 19.97 1.45
N SER A 133 -6.01 19.20 1.01
CA SER A 133 -6.59 18.10 1.78
C SER A 133 -5.66 16.90 1.88
N GLY A 134 -4.87 16.60 0.83
CA GLY A 134 -3.88 15.52 0.86
C GLY A 134 -2.82 15.74 1.94
N PRO A 135 -2.11 16.88 1.94
CA PRO A 135 -1.16 17.23 3.00
C PRO A 135 -1.78 17.27 4.40
N ALA A 136 -3.03 17.74 4.53
CA ALA A 136 -3.71 17.77 5.83
C ALA A 136 -4.01 16.35 6.35
N LEU A 137 -4.48 15.46 5.47
CA LEU A 137 -4.71 14.05 5.80
C LEU A 137 -3.40 13.36 6.21
N ALA A 138 -2.33 13.56 5.46
CA ALA A 138 -1.01 13.00 5.77
C ALA A 138 -0.55 13.37 7.18
N ARG A 139 -0.63 14.66 7.55
CA ARG A 139 -0.28 15.13 8.91
C ARG A 139 -1.16 14.50 9.98
N ALA A 140 -2.46 14.34 9.72
CA ALA A 140 -3.37 13.70 10.65
C ALA A 140 -3.03 12.22 10.87
N LEU A 141 -2.68 11.49 9.78
CA LEU A 141 -2.27 10.08 9.85
C LEU A 141 -0.95 9.90 10.60
N VAL A 142 0.06 10.73 10.32
CA VAL A 142 1.36 10.72 11.04
C VAL A 142 1.14 10.99 12.53
N ALA A 143 0.39 12.03 12.88
CA ALA A 143 0.12 12.37 14.27
C ALA A 143 -0.64 11.24 15.00
N ALA A 144 -1.62 10.61 14.33
CA ALA A 144 -2.38 9.50 14.89
C ALA A 144 -1.51 8.24 15.07
N ALA A 145 -0.63 7.92 14.11
CA ALA A 145 0.30 6.81 14.24
C ALA A 145 1.23 7.00 15.44
N HIS A 146 1.85 8.17 15.56
CA HIS A 146 2.75 8.48 16.68
C HIS A 146 2.03 8.50 18.02
N ALA A 147 0.81 9.04 18.09
CA ALA A 147 0.01 9.02 19.33
C ALA A 147 -0.30 7.60 19.82
N ASN A 148 -0.28 6.62 18.92
CA ASN A 148 -0.48 5.20 19.21
C ASN A 148 0.84 4.39 19.27
N GLY A 149 2.00 5.06 19.27
CA GLY A 149 3.31 4.40 19.31
C GLY A 149 3.63 3.57 18.07
N ARG A 150 3.13 4.00 16.90
CA ARG A 150 3.36 3.33 15.61
C ARG A 150 4.21 4.23 14.72
N LYS A 151 4.97 3.61 13.81
CA LYS A 151 5.73 4.33 12.79
C LYS A 151 4.82 4.76 11.65
N ALA A 152 5.07 5.96 11.13
CA ALA A 152 4.45 6.46 9.91
C ALA A 152 5.47 6.48 8.77
N ILE A 153 5.13 5.88 7.64
CA ILE A 153 5.99 5.71 6.47
C ILE A 153 5.36 6.40 5.28
N ALA A 154 6.10 7.23 4.55
CA ALA A 154 5.58 7.80 3.30
C ALA A 154 5.81 6.81 2.16
N SER A 155 4.73 6.34 1.53
CA SER A 155 4.82 5.47 0.35
C SER A 155 4.91 6.30 -0.92
N ILE A 156 5.97 6.06 -1.68
CA ILE A 156 6.34 6.80 -2.88
C ILE A 156 6.13 5.93 -4.10
N GLY A 157 5.33 6.37 -5.05
CA GLY A 157 5.12 5.67 -6.33
C GLY A 157 3.78 4.98 -6.44
N GLY A 158 3.79 3.65 -6.48
CA GLY A 158 2.64 2.82 -6.80
C GLY A 158 2.63 2.33 -8.25
N ALA A 159 1.62 1.54 -8.59
CA ALA A 159 1.47 0.93 -9.90
C ALA A 159 1.50 1.97 -11.04
N GLY A 160 2.24 1.66 -12.11
CA GLY A 160 2.32 2.49 -13.31
C GLY A 160 3.25 3.69 -13.23
N MET A 161 4.01 3.85 -12.16
CA MET A 161 4.95 4.97 -11.98
C MET A 161 6.36 4.69 -12.53
N HIS A 162 6.57 3.65 -13.32
CA HIS A 162 7.88 3.27 -13.86
C HIS A 162 8.64 4.42 -14.53
N ALA A 163 8.03 5.11 -15.49
CA ALA A 163 8.69 6.20 -16.23
C ALA A 163 9.10 7.38 -15.32
N GLN A 164 8.28 7.70 -14.33
CA GLN A 164 8.53 8.74 -13.34
C GLN A 164 9.72 8.36 -12.44
N TRP A 165 9.76 7.10 -11.98
CA TRP A 165 10.87 6.57 -11.21
C TRP A 165 12.18 6.60 -12.00
N VAL A 166 12.20 6.13 -13.24
CA VAL A 166 13.38 6.17 -14.11
C VAL A 166 13.88 7.60 -14.28
N GLY A 167 13.00 8.57 -14.54
CA GLY A 167 13.34 9.97 -14.65
C GLY A 167 13.91 10.56 -13.35
N ALA A 168 13.20 10.36 -12.22
CA ALA A 168 13.58 10.91 -10.91
C ALA A 168 14.91 10.36 -10.39
N THR A 169 15.24 9.11 -10.70
CA THR A 169 16.47 8.45 -10.22
C THR A 169 17.64 8.50 -11.21
N SER A 170 17.46 9.18 -12.34
CA SER A 170 18.54 9.40 -13.32
C SER A 170 19.72 10.14 -12.70
N SER A 171 20.89 10.06 -13.29
CA SER A 171 22.09 10.72 -12.76
C SER A 171 21.95 12.25 -12.62
N GLY A 172 21.10 12.87 -13.45
CA GLY A 172 20.86 14.31 -13.44
C GLY A 172 19.87 14.78 -12.35
N THR A 173 18.94 13.94 -11.92
CA THR A 173 17.83 14.29 -11.04
C THR A 173 17.92 13.65 -9.66
N ARG A 174 18.62 12.53 -9.52
CA ARG A 174 18.72 11.72 -8.29
C ARG A 174 19.03 12.53 -7.03
N ALA A 175 19.99 13.43 -7.10
CA ALA A 175 20.40 14.21 -5.93
C ALA A 175 19.27 15.16 -5.48
N ALA A 176 18.60 15.81 -6.41
CA ALA A 176 17.45 16.67 -6.13
C ALA A 176 16.27 15.85 -5.58
N PHE A 177 15.98 14.69 -6.17
CA PHE A 177 14.93 13.79 -5.71
C PHE A 177 15.15 13.32 -4.27
N ILE A 178 16.38 12.87 -3.93
CA ILE A 178 16.74 12.51 -2.55
C ILE A 178 16.58 13.72 -1.60
N GLY A 179 16.93 14.92 -2.05
CA GLY A 179 16.70 16.16 -1.30
C GLY A 179 15.22 16.39 -0.99
N ASN A 180 14.33 16.19 -1.99
CA ASN A 180 12.90 16.31 -1.85
C ASN A 180 12.30 15.24 -0.94
N LEU A 181 12.76 13.98 -1.04
CA LEU A 181 12.34 12.90 -0.14
C LEU A 181 12.73 13.18 1.33
N ARG A 182 13.94 13.68 1.55
CA ARG A 182 14.37 14.11 2.90
C ARG A 182 13.50 15.24 3.44
N LYS A 183 13.17 16.21 2.58
CA LYS A 183 12.30 17.32 2.94
C LYS A 183 10.89 16.81 3.30
N LEU A 184 10.32 15.94 2.51
CA LEU A 184 9.03 15.29 2.78
C LEU A 184 9.01 14.64 4.17
N VAL A 185 10.01 13.80 4.44
CA VAL A 185 10.13 13.11 5.75
C VAL A 185 10.20 14.12 6.90
N ALA A 186 10.99 15.19 6.76
CA ALA A 186 11.16 16.20 7.80
C ALA A 186 9.89 17.06 7.99
N ASP A 187 9.24 17.48 6.90
CA ASP A 187 8.07 18.39 6.94
C ASP A 187 6.83 17.74 7.53
N TYR A 188 6.66 16.44 7.33
CA TYR A 188 5.50 15.68 7.83
C TYR A 188 5.81 14.89 9.11
N GLY A 189 7.09 14.69 9.42
CA GLY A 189 7.51 13.91 10.59
C GLY A 189 7.43 12.40 10.36
N TYR A 190 7.60 11.91 9.13
CA TYR A 190 7.64 10.48 8.85
C TYR A 190 8.88 9.81 9.46
N ASP A 191 8.75 8.54 9.82
CA ASP A 191 9.87 7.70 10.31
C ASP A 191 10.69 7.10 9.18
N GLY A 192 10.20 7.17 7.94
CA GLY A 192 10.87 6.60 6.78
C GLY A 192 10.07 6.67 5.49
N LEU A 193 10.55 5.90 4.52
CA LEU A 193 10.02 5.84 3.17
C LEU A 193 9.78 4.40 2.75
N ASP A 194 8.72 4.20 2.00
CA ASP A 194 8.42 2.99 1.27
C ASP A 194 8.59 3.28 -0.23
N LEU A 195 9.43 2.49 -0.89
CA LEU A 195 9.86 2.73 -2.27
C LEU A 195 9.06 1.83 -3.22
N ASP A 196 7.84 2.26 -3.53
CA ASP A 196 6.91 1.51 -4.35
C ASP A 196 7.12 1.77 -5.84
N TRP A 197 8.22 1.18 -6.36
CA TRP A 197 8.60 1.28 -7.77
C TRP A 197 7.99 0.12 -8.55
N GLU A 198 6.91 0.40 -9.28
CA GLU A 198 6.17 -0.61 -10.05
C GLU A 198 6.00 -0.24 -11.53
N PRO A 199 6.43 -1.13 -12.43
CA PRO A 199 7.32 -2.27 -12.17
C PRO A 199 8.79 -1.83 -12.03
N VAL A 200 9.62 -2.71 -11.44
CA VAL A 200 11.07 -2.64 -11.59
C VAL A 200 11.44 -3.54 -12.77
N ASP A 201 11.80 -2.94 -13.90
CA ASP A 201 12.28 -3.72 -15.04
C ASP A 201 13.72 -4.21 -14.82
N PRO A 202 14.12 -5.36 -15.37
CA PRO A 202 15.50 -5.85 -15.26
C PRO A 202 16.56 -4.83 -15.69
N ALA A 203 16.24 -3.97 -16.66
CA ALA A 203 17.12 -2.91 -17.14
C ALA A 203 17.37 -1.82 -16.09
N ASP A 204 16.47 -1.64 -15.11
CA ASP A 204 16.56 -0.60 -14.09
C ASP A 204 17.40 -1.02 -12.88
N ALA A 205 17.77 -2.29 -12.75
CA ALA A 205 18.42 -2.85 -11.57
C ALA A 205 19.64 -2.02 -11.10
N GLY A 206 20.45 -1.52 -12.05
CA GLY A 206 21.59 -0.65 -11.73
C GLY A 206 21.17 0.71 -11.18
N ALA A 207 20.12 1.32 -11.73
CA ALA A 207 19.60 2.61 -11.30
C ALA A 207 18.93 2.52 -9.92
N VAL A 208 18.14 1.49 -9.71
CA VAL A 208 17.50 1.20 -8.41
C VAL A 208 18.54 1.02 -7.32
N LEU A 209 19.57 0.16 -7.56
CA LEU A 209 20.62 -0.07 -6.57
C LEU A 209 21.37 1.22 -6.25
N ALA A 210 21.76 1.97 -7.26
CA ALA A 210 22.49 3.23 -7.06
C ALA A 210 21.66 4.31 -6.35
N PHE A 211 20.34 4.35 -6.60
CA PHE A 211 19.40 5.23 -5.90
C PHE A 211 19.27 4.85 -4.43
N VAL A 212 18.99 3.58 -4.13
CA VAL A 212 18.79 3.10 -2.75
C VAL A 212 20.07 3.25 -1.92
N GLN A 213 21.26 3.00 -2.52
CA GLN A 213 22.55 3.27 -1.87
C GLN A 213 22.71 4.74 -1.48
N ALA A 214 22.43 5.65 -2.42
CA ALA A 214 22.54 7.09 -2.18
C ALA A 214 21.50 7.57 -1.15
N LEU A 215 20.26 7.03 -1.22
CA LEU A 215 19.20 7.35 -0.28
C LEU A 215 19.55 6.88 1.14
N ARG A 216 20.02 5.65 1.31
CA ARG A 216 20.46 5.12 2.62
C ARG A 216 21.62 5.94 3.19
N ALA A 217 22.59 6.33 2.36
CA ALA A 217 23.68 7.20 2.80
C ALA A 217 23.17 8.58 3.27
N ALA A 218 22.16 9.13 2.60
CA ALA A 218 21.55 10.41 2.94
C ALA A 218 20.60 10.35 4.15
N MET A 219 20.03 9.16 4.44
CA MET A 219 19.04 8.93 5.51
C MET A 219 19.38 7.67 6.31
N PRO A 220 20.49 7.62 7.04
CA PRO A 220 20.98 6.39 7.67
C PRO A 220 20.07 5.83 8.77
N ALA A 221 19.25 6.69 9.41
CA ALA A 221 18.35 6.31 10.49
C ALA A 221 16.89 6.09 10.05
N ALA A 222 16.54 6.41 8.79
CA ALA A 222 15.17 6.25 8.30
C ALA A 222 14.82 4.77 8.10
N THR A 223 13.59 4.40 8.40
CA THR A 223 13.04 3.11 7.98
C THR A 223 12.84 3.13 6.46
N LEU A 224 13.55 2.29 5.73
CA LEU A 224 13.41 2.16 4.27
C LEU A 224 12.81 0.80 3.93
N THR A 225 11.66 0.81 3.28
CA THR A 225 10.94 -0.39 2.87
C THR A 225 10.76 -0.40 1.35
N MET A 226 10.54 -1.57 0.79
CA MET A 226 10.28 -1.70 -0.64
C MET A 226 9.29 -2.85 -0.87
N PRO A 227 8.10 -2.58 -1.37
CA PRO A 227 7.22 -3.62 -1.88
C PRO A 227 7.80 -4.19 -3.18
N THR A 228 7.54 -5.47 -3.43
CA THR A 228 8.04 -6.15 -4.61
C THR A 228 7.09 -7.26 -5.04
N GLY A 229 7.14 -7.63 -6.33
CA GLY A 229 6.21 -8.58 -6.92
C GLY A 229 6.29 -10.00 -6.35
N TYR A 230 5.17 -10.70 -6.44
CA TYR A 230 5.13 -12.16 -6.28
C TYR A 230 5.82 -12.86 -7.45
N ILE A 231 6.10 -14.15 -7.31
CA ILE A 231 6.74 -14.95 -8.36
C ILE A 231 5.71 -15.83 -9.09
N ASN A 232 5.73 -15.72 -10.42
CA ASN A 232 5.12 -16.70 -11.31
C ASN A 232 6.15 -17.80 -11.61
N ALA A 233 5.91 -19.00 -11.11
CA ALA A 233 6.86 -20.11 -11.27
C ALA A 233 7.03 -20.58 -12.73
N ASN A 234 6.09 -20.25 -13.64
CA ASN A 234 6.24 -20.53 -15.07
C ASN A 234 7.17 -19.53 -15.80
N ALA A 235 7.40 -18.36 -15.19
CA ALA A 235 8.27 -17.32 -15.73
C ALA A 235 8.93 -16.57 -14.56
N PRO A 236 9.89 -17.22 -13.86
CA PRO A 236 10.51 -16.62 -12.68
C PRO A 236 11.41 -15.44 -13.08
N ASP A 237 11.31 -14.36 -12.32
CA ASP A 237 12.15 -13.17 -12.46
C ASP A 237 13.56 -13.38 -11.91
N ASP A 238 14.53 -12.58 -12.40
CA ASP A 238 15.85 -12.45 -11.77
C ASP A 238 15.76 -11.61 -10.49
N LEU A 239 15.86 -12.28 -9.35
CA LEU A 239 15.78 -11.65 -8.03
C LEU A 239 17.14 -11.19 -7.48
N SER A 240 18.22 -11.22 -8.28
CA SER A 240 19.57 -10.87 -7.83
C SER A 240 19.71 -9.43 -7.35
N LEU A 241 18.85 -8.52 -7.81
CA LEU A 241 18.76 -7.15 -7.31
C LEU A 241 18.42 -7.11 -5.82
N TYR A 242 17.43 -7.89 -5.38
CA TYR A 242 16.90 -7.82 -4.02
C TYR A 242 17.89 -8.31 -2.97
N SER A 243 18.75 -9.26 -3.29
CA SER A 243 19.86 -9.66 -2.41
C SER A 243 20.87 -8.53 -2.18
N LYS A 244 21.09 -7.67 -3.21
CA LYS A 244 21.94 -6.48 -3.10
C LYS A 244 21.27 -5.33 -2.37
N LEU A 245 19.94 -5.22 -2.45
CA LEU A 245 19.14 -4.22 -1.74
C LEU A 245 18.94 -4.58 -0.26
N ALA A 246 18.91 -5.86 0.10
CA ALA A 246 18.61 -6.32 1.44
C ALA A 246 19.48 -5.69 2.55
N PRO A 247 20.79 -5.42 2.38
CA PRO A 247 21.59 -4.70 3.37
C PRO A 247 21.21 -3.22 3.54
N LEU A 248 20.54 -2.63 2.54
CA LEU A 248 20.21 -1.21 2.47
C LEU A 248 18.79 -0.92 2.95
N LEU A 249 17.91 -1.91 2.88
CA LEU A 249 16.49 -1.82 3.25
C LEU A 249 16.24 -2.45 4.62
N ASP A 250 15.25 -1.97 5.32
CA ASP A 250 14.77 -2.56 6.58
C ASP A 250 13.76 -3.67 6.31
N GLN A 251 12.92 -3.52 5.28
CA GLN A 251 11.90 -4.49 4.88
C GLN A 251 11.87 -4.64 3.36
N ILE A 252 11.69 -5.87 2.90
CA ILE A 252 11.36 -6.24 1.51
C ILE A 252 10.02 -6.97 1.58
N ASN A 253 8.98 -6.32 1.09
CA ASN A 253 7.60 -6.73 1.30
C ASN A 253 7.02 -7.33 0.02
N LEU A 254 6.74 -8.64 0.03
CA LEU A 254 6.20 -9.31 -1.14
C LEU A 254 4.71 -9.01 -1.29
N MET A 255 4.30 -8.44 -2.41
CA MET A 255 2.89 -8.18 -2.75
C MET A 255 2.20 -9.48 -3.17
N THR A 256 2.08 -10.42 -2.23
CA THR A 256 1.52 -11.76 -2.45
C THR A 256 -0.01 -11.75 -2.39
N TYR A 257 -0.62 -10.86 -3.14
CA TYR A 257 -2.05 -10.71 -3.40
C TYR A 257 -2.27 -10.35 -4.88
N GLY A 258 -3.49 -10.49 -5.37
CA GLY A 258 -3.76 -10.33 -6.80
C GLY A 258 -3.02 -11.34 -7.68
N MET A 259 -2.63 -12.48 -7.12
CA MET A 259 -1.74 -13.45 -7.75
C MET A 259 -2.43 -14.36 -8.77
N ALA A 260 -3.72 -14.20 -9.01
CA ALA A 260 -4.49 -14.98 -9.97
C ALA A 260 -4.89 -14.12 -11.18
N GLY A 261 -5.20 -14.77 -12.29
CA GLY A 261 -5.57 -14.09 -13.53
C GLY A 261 -6.28 -15.01 -14.52
N ALA A 262 -6.89 -14.41 -15.54
CA ALA A 262 -7.51 -15.13 -16.64
C ALA A 262 -6.53 -15.26 -17.83
N TYR A 263 -5.37 -15.85 -17.56
CA TYR A 263 -4.32 -16.04 -18.57
C TYR A 263 -4.48 -17.37 -19.35
N THR A 264 -3.95 -17.40 -20.56
CA THR A 264 -3.94 -18.62 -21.39
C THR A 264 -3.21 -19.76 -20.68
N GLY A 265 -3.87 -20.89 -20.55
CA GLY A 265 -3.33 -22.09 -19.87
C GLY A 265 -3.51 -22.11 -18.35
N TRP A 266 -3.99 -21.00 -17.75
CA TRP A 266 -4.31 -20.99 -16.33
C TRP A 266 -5.71 -21.52 -16.05
N LYS A 267 -5.89 -21.92 -14.81
CA LYS A 267 -7.19 -22.23 -14.19
C LYS A 267 -7.58 -21.09 -13.25
N SER A 268 -8.82 -21.09 -12.82
CA SER A 268 -9.26 -20.22 -11.70
C SER A 268 -8.42 -20.49 -10.47
N TRP A 269 -7.98 -19.43 -9.79
CA TRP A 269 -7.09 -19.55 -8.65
C TRP A 269 -7.40 -18.50 -7.59
N HIS A 270 -6.81 -18.71 -6.42
CA HIS A 270 -6.91 -17.78 -5.30
C HIS A 270 -6.09 -16.51 -5.53
N SER A 271 -6.64 -15.38 -5.11
CA SER A 271 -5.94 -14.09 -5.09
C SER A 271 -4.63 -14.14 -4.31
N SER A 272 -4.62 -14.93 -3.22
CA SER A 272 -3.49 -15.01 -2.30
C SER A 272 -3.41 -16.40 -1.63
N ALA A 273 -3.28 -17.45 -2.45
CA ALA A 273 -3.04 -18.80 -1.94
C ALA A 273 -1.74 -18.84 -1.11
N LEU A 274 -1.82 -19.39 0.11
CA LEU A 274 -0.62 -19.57 0.93
C LEU A 274 0.26 -20.69 0.36
N HIS A 275 -0.35 -21.81 0.04
CA HIS A 275 0.31 -23.02 -0.44
C HIS A 275 -0.19 -23.40 -1.82
N GLN A 276 0.34 -24.49 -2.31
CA GLN A 276 0.09 -25.06 -3.63
C GLN A 276 0.55 -24.15 -4.78
N GLN A 277 0.97 -24.82 -5.80
CA GLN A 277 1.42 -24.25 -7.05
C GLN A 277 1.54 -25.40 -8.05
N ASP A 278 0.97 -25.23 -9.25
CA ASP A 278 1.19 -26.08 -10.40
C ASP A 278 1.29 -25.24 -11.68
N PRO A 279 1.63 -25.80 -12.84
CA PRO A 279 1.75 -25.00 -14.08
C PRO A 279 0.48 -24.25 -14.48
N ALA A 280 -0.71 -24.68 -14.03
CA ALA A 280 -1.98 -24.00 -14.32
C ALA A 280 -2.38 -22.98 -13.25
N THR A 281 -1.69 -22.99 -12.10
CA THR A 281 -1.84 -22.05 -10.98
C THR A 281 -0.46 -21.72 -10.39
N PRO A 282 0.40 -20.99 -11.15
CA PRO A 282 1.85 -20.96 -10.88
C PRO A 282 2.27 -19.98 -9.78
N THR A 283 1.35 -19.60 -8.89
CA THR A 283 1.57 -18.57 -7.88
C THR A 283 1.10 -19.02 -6.51
N SER A 284 1.92 -18.75 -5.48
CA SER A 284 1.55 -18.83 -4.07
C SER A 284 2.46 -17.94 -3.22
N VAL A 285 2.04 -17.65 -1.99
CA VAL A 285 2.89 -16.96 -1.01
C VAL A 285 4.16 -17.77 -0.77
N GLU A 286 4.01 -19.08 -0.54
CA GLU A 286 5.12 -19.99 -0.27
C GLU A 286 6.14 -20.03 -1.42
N SER A 287 5.70 -20.15 -2.68
CA SER A 287 6.60 -20.17 -3.82
C SER A 287 7.37 -18.87 -3.98
N SER A 288 6.71 -17.72 -3.76
CA SER A 288 7.34 -16.41 -3.79
C SER A 288 8.39 -16.28 -2.67
N VAL A 289 8.05 -16.61 -1.42
CA VAL A 289 8.99 -16.56 -0.29
C VAL A 289 10.20 -17.45 -0.55
N LYS A 290 9.99 -18.69 -1.01
CA LYS A 290 11.10 -19.63 -1.33
C LYS A 290 12.03 -19.05 -2.39
N ALA A 291 11.51 -18.37 -3.42
CA ALA A 291 12.31 -17.76 -4.47
C ALA A 291 13.19 -16.62 -3.93
N TYR A 292 12.63 -15.69 -3.14
CA TYR A 292 13.40 -14.61 -2.54
C TYR A 292 14.44 -15.10 -1.53
N LEU A 293 14.13 -16.12 -0.73
CA LEU A 293 15.11 -16.77 0.16
C LEU A 293 16.25 -17.41 -0.64
N ALA A 294 15.94 -18.13 -1.73
CA ALA A 294 16.93 -18.74 -2.62
C ALA A 294 17.81 -17.70 -3.31
N ALA A 295 17.29 -16.51 -3.60
CA ALA A 295 18.05 -15.38 -4.12
C ALA A 295 18.96 -14.70 -3.08
N GLY A 296 18.88 -15.11 -1.81
CA GLY A 296 19.73 -14.59 -0.73
C GLY A 296 19.16 -13.44 0.07
N VAL A 297 17.86 -13.15 -0.05
CA VAL A 297 17.19 -12.17 0.82
C VAL A 297 17.00 -12.79 2.20
N PRO A 298 17.47 -12.16 3.30
CA PRO A 298 17.32 -12.71 4.65
C PRO A 298 15.84 -12.82 5.07
N ALA A 299 15.43 -13.95 5.63
CA ALA A 299 14.05 -14.20 6.07
C ALA A 299 13.49 -13.09 6.96
N ALA A 300 14.29 -12.61 7.92
CA ALA A 300 13.90 -11.53 8.83
C ALA A 300 13.62 -10.17 8.14
N LYS A 301 13.93 -10.03 6.85
CA LYS A 301 13.63 -8.84 6.05
C LYS A 301 12.45 -9.02 5.10
N ILE A 302 11.89 -10.22 5.01
CA ILE A 302 10.76 -10.52 4.13
C ILE A 302 9.44 -10.34 4.90
N GLY A 303 8.54 -9.53 4.34
CA GLY A 303 7.12 -9.46 4.72
C GLY A 303 6.25 -10.11 3.66
N VAL A 304 5.18 -10.80 4.04
CA VAL A 304 4.18 -11.35 3.11
C VAL A 304 2.98 -10.41 2.97
N GLY A 305 2.39 -10.36 1.79
CA GLY A 305 1.23 -9.52 1.49
C GLY A 305 -0.09 -10.17 1.84
N ALA A 306 -1.00 -9.37 2.38
CA ALA A 306 -2.41 -9.69 2.60
C ALA A 306 -3.28 -8.62 1.92
N GLY A 307 -4.06 -9.02 0.91
CA GLY A 307 -5.01 -8.13 0.25
C GLY A 307 -6.33 -8.10 1.02
N PHE A 308 -6.74 -6.93 1.54
CA PHE A 308 -8.05 -6.79 2.16
C PHE A 308 -9.16 -6.58 1.13
N TYR A 309 -9.00 -7.26 0.01
CA TYR A 309 -9.92 -7.29 -1.12
C TYR A 309 -9.95 -8.69 -1.73
N GLY A 310 -10.80 -8.89 -2.72
CA GLY A 310 -10.92 -10.17 -3.43
C GLY A 310 -10.88 -10.04 -4.94
N LEU A 311 -10.88 -11.20 -5.60
CA LEU A 311 -11.04 -11.34 -7.04
C LEU A 311 -12.36 -12.03 -7.34
N CYS A 312 -13.14 -11.47 -8.27
CA CYS A 312 -14.42 -12.01 -8.73
C CYS A 312 -14.26 -12.59 -10.13
N TYR A 313 -14.42 -13.90 -10.25
CA TYR A 313 -14.54 -14.57 -11.54
C TYR A 313 -16.01 -14.67 -11.97
N SER A 314 -16.26 -14.41 -13.26
CA SER A 314 -17.58 -14.65 -13.83
C SER A 314 -17.91 -16.14 -13.94
N PRO A 315 -19.20 -16.53 -13.96
CA PRO A 315 -19.60 -17.90 -14.30
C PRO A 315 -19.10 -18.33 -15.71
N PRO A 316 -18.93 -19.63 -15.95
CA PRO A 316 -19.32 -20.78 -15.14
C PRO A 316 -18.32 -21.13 -14.03
N VAL A 317 -17.18 -20.42 -13.87
CA VAL A 317 -16.25 -20.66 -12.79
C VAL A 317 -16.92 -20.37 -11.44
N SER A 318 -16.88 -21.36 -10.55
CA SER A 318 -17.47 -21.28 -9.21
C SER A 318 -16.56 -21.81 -8.09
N ALA A 319 -15.35 -22.26 -8.44
CA ALA A 319 -14.39 -22.81 -7.49
C ALA A 319 -12.94 -22.65 -8.03
N PRO A 320 -11.90 -22.80 -7.19
CA PRO A 320 -10.53 -22.87 -7.67
C PRO A 320 -10.28 -24.12 -8.54
N MET A 321 -9.21 -24.11 -9.31
CA MET A 321 -8.74 -25.21 -10.17
C MET A 321 -9.70 -25.60 -11.32
N GLN A 322 -10.66 -24.77 -11.67
CA GLN A 322 -11.53 -24.98 -12.83
C GLN A 322 -10.92 -24.37 -14.09
N ALA A 323 -11.19 -24.99 -15.23
CA ALA A 323 -10.84 -24.40 -16.53
C ALA A 323 -11.62 -23.08 -16.71
N LEU A 324 -10.93 -22.04 -17.14
CA LEU A 324 -11.54 -20.70 -17.25
C LEU A 324 -12.62 -20.67 -18.35
N GLY A 325 -12.40 -21.33 -19.50
CA GLY A 325 -13.34 -21.28 -20.62
C GLY A 325 -13.57 -19.84 -21.07
N ALA A 326 -14.81 -19.37 -20.99
CA ALA A 326 -15.20 -17.98 -21.26
C ALA A 326 -15.20 -17.09 -20.00
N SER A 327 -14.89 -17.64 -18.81
CA SER A 327 -14.85 -16.87 -17.58
C SER A 327 -13.63 -15.95 -17.55
N THR A 328 -13.83 -14.78 -16.95
CA THR A 328 -12.76 -13.81 -16.72
C THR A 328 -12.91 -13.21 -15.32
N ILE A 329 -11.89 -12.48 -14.87
CA ILE A 329 -11.99 -11.63 -13.67
C ILE A 329 -12.80 -10.40 -14.09
N VAL A 330 -13.92 -10.17 -13.41
CA VAL A 330 -14.84 -9.07 -13.69
C VAL A 330 -14.79 -7.97 -12.63
N ALA A 331 -14.14 -8.22 -11.50
CA ALA A 331 -13.91 -7.24 -10.45
C ALA A 331 -12.74 -7.69 -9.55
N ASP A 332 -12.03 -6.71 -9.02
CA ASP A 332 -10.87 -6.89 -8.17
C ASP A 332 -10.75 -5.76 -7.13
N ASP A 333 -9.54 -5.40 -6.72
CA ASP A 333 -9.16 -4.41 -5.72
C ASP A 333 -10.09 -3.18 -5.68
N GLY A 334 -10.30 -2.49 -6.80
CA GLY A 334 -11.09 -1.26 -6.85
C GLY A 334 -12.56 -1.41 -6.48
N THR A 335 -13.12 -2.63 -6.53
CA THR A 335 -14.56 -2.90 -6.33
C THR A 335 -14.86 -4.03 -5.36
N MET A 336 -13.87 -4.87 -5.05
CA MET A 336 -14.05 -6.07 -4.23
C MET A 336 -13.36 -5.93 -2.87
N SER A 337 -13.54 -4.78 -2.19
CA SER A 337 -13.04 -4.63 -0.81
C SER A 337 -13.63 -5.71 0.10
N PHE A 338 -12.91 -6.10 1.15
CA PHE A 338 -13.43 -7.04 2.16
C PHE A 338 -14.76 -6.57 2.76
N ALA A 339 -14.89 -5.25 3.00
CA ALA A 339 -16.14 -4.67 3.46
C ALA A 339 -17.28 -4.88 2.46
N HIS A 340 -17.04 -4.72 1.17
CA HIS A 340 -18.02 -4.97 0.13
C HIS A 340 -18.36 -6.47 0.01
N ILE A 341 -17.37 -7.35 0.04
CA ILE A 341 -17.55 -8.80 0.02
C ILE A 341 -18.43 -9.23 1.20
N THR A 342 -18.12 -8.74 2.40
CA THR A 342 -18.84 -9.08 3.63
C THR A 342 -20.32 -8.67 3.57
N THR A 343 -20.62 -7.52 2.98
CA THR A 343 -21.98 -6.99 2.94
C THR A 343 -22.81 -7.50 1.76
N SER A 344 -22.18 -7.84 0.63
CA SER A 344 -22.87 -8.11 -0.63
C SER A 344 -22.83 -9.57 -1.09
N TYR A 345 -21.89 -10.35 -0.56
CA TYR A 345 -21.62 -11.71 -1.06
C TYR A 345 -21.54 -12.78 0.02
N LEU A 346 -21.00 -12.43 1.20
CA LEU A 346 -20.69 -13.43 2.22
C LEU A 346 -21.96 -13.99 2.87
N THR A 347 -22.15 -15.30 2.69
CA THR A 347 -23.15 -16.07 3.43
C THR A 347 -22.51 -17.37 3.92
N PRO A 348 -23.04 -17.99 5.00
CA PRO A 348 -22.51 -19.28 5.47
C PRO A 348 -22.54 -20.39 4.40
N GLN A 349 -23.52 -20.36 3.48
CA GLN A 349 -23.67 -21.34 2.41
C GLN A 349 -22.69 -21.12 1.26
N ALA A 350 -22.33 -19.87 0.97
CA ALA A 350 -21.41 -19.54 -0.10
C ALA A 350 -19.95 -19.71 0.33
N ARG A 351 -19.63 -19.57 1.64
CA ARG A 351 -18.28 -19.65 2.16
C ARG A 351 -17.73 -21.07 2.16
N HIS A 352 -16.58 -21.21 1.54
CA HIS A 352 -15.76 -22.42 1.54
C HIS A 352 -14.33 -22.08 1.98
N TYR A 353 -13.57 -23.10 2.34
CA TYR A 353 -12.15 -22.98 2.63
C TYR A 353 -11.37 -24.06 1.88
N ASP A 354 -10.44 -23.65 1.03
CA ASP A 354 -9.51 -24.54 0.39
C ASP A 354 -8.36 -24.84 1.37
N VAL A 355 -8.45 -25.98 2.05
CA VAL A 355 -7.47 -26.37 3.08
C VAL A 355 -6.08 -26.54 2.49
N ALA A 356 -5.99 -26.98 1.25
CA ALA A 356 -4.70 -27.24 0.60
C ALA A 356 -4.00 -25.94 0.18
N ALA A 357 -4.74 -24.93 -0.25
CA ALA A 357 -4.23 -23.60 -0.57
C ALA A 357 -4.18 -22.67 0.66
N ALA A 358 -4.83 -23.07 1.77
CA ALA A 358 -5.08 -22.25 2.97
C ALA A 358 -5.71 -20.90 2.61
N ALA A 359 -6.79 -20.93 1.82
CA ALA A 359 -7.45 -19.75 1.30
C ALA A 359 -8.99 -19.88 1.31
N PRO A 360 -9.75 -18.87 1.78
CA PRO A 360 -11.19 -18.85 1.70
C PRO A 360 -11.66 -18.46 0.29
N TYR A 361 -12.89 -18.91 -0.04
CA TYR A 361 -13.58 -18.47 -1.24
C TYR A 361 -15.09 -18.53 -1.09
N LEU A 362 -15.78 -17.77 -1.94
CA LEU A 362 -17.23 -17.87 -2.09
C LEU A 362 -17.55 -18.53 -3.44
N SER A 363 -18.53 -19.43 -3.42
CA SER A 363 -18.97 -20.19 -4.58
C SER A 363 -20.45 -19.93 -4.86
N PHE A 364 -20.78 -19.64 -6.12
CA PHE A 364 -22.14 -19.36 -6.57
C PHE A 364 -22.46 -20.16 -7.83
N ALA A 365 -23.65 -20.75 -7.88
CA ALA A 365 -24.11 -21.53 -9.02
C ALA A 365 -24.46 -20.69 -10.26
N SER A 366 -24.64 -19.37 -10.07
CA SER A 366 -24.95 -18.39 -11.12
C SER A 366 -24.34 -17.04 -10.76
N ALA A 367 -24.34 -16.10 -11.71
CA ALA A 367 -23.87 -14.74 -11.48
C ALA A 367 -24.61 -14.12 -10.28
N THR A 368 -23.85 -13.76 -9.24
CA THR A 368 -24.36 -13.30 -7.96
C THR A 368 -23.75 -11.96 -7.60
N GLY A 369 -24.51 -11.13 -6.90
CA GLY A 369 -24.13 -9.81 -6.41
C GLY A 369 -23.93 -8.76 -7.52
N PRO A 370 -23.50 -7.55 -7.15
CA PRO A 370 -23.42 -6.42 -8.08
C PRO A 370 -22.48 -6.64 -9.27
N GLN A 371 -21.39 -7.40 -9.09
CA GLN A 371 -20.38 -7.69 -10.12
C GLN A 371 -20.66 -9.00 -10.87
N GLY A 372 -21.69 -9.76 -10.50
CA GLY A 372 -22.07 -11.01 -11.18
C GLY A 372 -21.07 -12.15 -10.97
N CYS A 373 -20.56 -12.30 -9.75
CA CYS A 373 -19.55 -13.30 -9.43
C CYS A 373 -20.08 -14.73 -9.44
N GLY A 374 -19.28 -15.67 -9.96
CA GLY A 374 -19.45 -17.11 -9.76
C GLY A 374 -18.49 -17.65 -8.71
N PHE A 375 -17.28 -17.11 -8.66
CA PHE A 375 -16.24 -17.44 -7.68
C PHE A 375 -15.60 -16.15 -7.17
N VAL A 376 -15.52 -15.99 -5.85
CA VAL A 376 -14.82 -14.89 -5.21
C VAL A 376 -13.71 -15.46 -4.33
N SER A 377 -12.46 -15.16 -4.65
CA SER A 377 -11.33 -15.41 -3.77
C SER A 377 -11.04 -14.16 -2.94
N TYR A 378 -10.80 -14.30 -1.63
CA TYR A 378 -10.57 -13.19 -0.71
C TYR A 378 -9.74 -13.64 0.50
N GLU A 379 -9.49 -12.76 1.47
CA GLU A 379 -8.89 -13.09 2.77
C GLU A 379 -9.94 -13.07 3.86
N ASP A 380 -9.80 -13.96 4.85
CA ASP A 380 -10.55 -13.91 6.11
C ASP A 380 -9.64 -14.13 7.31
N GLU A 381 -10.22 -14.15 8.51
CA GLU A 381 -9.45 -14.31 9.75
C GLU A 381 -8.70 -15.64 9.81
N GLN A 382 -9.24 -16.69 9.16
CA GLN A 382 -8.62 -18.02 9.13
C GLN A 382 -7.38 -18.01 8.23
N SER A 383 -7.48 -17.49 7.00
CA SER A 383 -6.34 -17.41 6.09
C SER A 383 -5.21 -16.53 6.63
N LEU A 384 -5.56 -15.45 7.33
CA LEU A 384 -4.58 -14.59 8.00
C LEU A 384 -3.93 -15.27 9.21
N ALA A 385 -4.66 -16.13 9.92
CA ALA A 385 -4.07 -16.95 10.97
C ALA A 385 -3.06 -17.96 10.40
N ASP A 386 -3.38 -18.62 9.29
CA ASP A 386 -2.51 -19.55 8.60
C ASP A 386 -1.26 -18.84 8.04
N LYS A 387 -1.42 -17.65 7.43
CA LYS A 387 -0.29 -16.82 6.98
C LYS A 387 0.60 -16.37 8.13
N GLY A 388 0.01 -15.95 9.25
CA GLY A 388 0.78 -15.58 10.45
C GLY A 388 1.56 -16.76 11.03
N ALA A 389 0.98 -17.96 11.07
CA ALA A 389 1.67 -19.18 11.46
C ALA A 389 2.85 -19.50 10.50
N TYR A 390 2.64 -19.32 9.19
CA TYR A 390 3.68 -19.45 8.19
C TYR A 390 4.82 -18.44 8.38
N VAL A 391 4.50 -17.16 8.60
CA VAL A 391 5.48 -16.10 8.90
C VAL A 391 6.36 -16.49 10.09
N LYS A 392 5.75 -16.99 11.16
CA LYS A 392 6.48 -17.46 12.35
C LYS A 392 7.34 -18.68 12.05
N ALA A 393 6.79 -19.69 11.37
CA ALA A 393 7.48 -20.94 11.06
C ALA A 393 8.69 -20.74 10.13
N GLN A 394 8.62 -19.80 9.19
CA GLN A 394 9.71 -19.49 8.28
C GLN A 394 10.69 -18.43 8.82
N GLY A 395 10.46 -17.89 10.02
CA GLY A 395 11.29 -16.84 10.60
C GLY A 395 11.23 -15.53 9.81
N LEU A 396 10.12 -15.25 9.12
CA LEU A 396 9.94 -14.02 8.33
C LEU A 396 9.79 -12.81 9.24
N GLY A 397 10.07 -11.62 8.67
CA GLY A 397 10.02 -10.37 9.38
C GLY A 397 8.61 -9.87 9.67
N GLY A 398 7.62 -10.16 8.81
CA GLY A 398 6.26 -9.68 9.07
C GLY A 398 5.29 -9.83 7.92
N ALA A 399 4.33 -8.89 7.87
CA ALA A 399 3.31 -8.83 6.85
C ALA A 399 3.03 -7.39 6.42
N ILE A 400 2.52 -7.21 5.18
CA ILE A 400 1.93 -5.98 4.69
C ILE A 400 0.47 -6.16 4.35
N VAL A 401 -0.29 -5.07 4.39
CA VAL A 401 -1.74 -5.06 4.11
C VAL A 401 -2.04 -4.04 3.02
N TRP A 402 -2.66 -4.47 1.95
CA TRP A 402 -3.23 -3.63 0.90
C TRP A 402 -4.76 -3.77 0.88
N THR A 403 -5.57 -2.77 1.22
CA THR A 403 -5.35 -1.59 2.05
C THR A 403 -6.10 -1.74 3.37
N VAL A 404 -5.68 -1.05 4.42
CA VAL A 404 -6.42 -1.06 5.68
C VAL A 404 -7.83 -0.46 5.53
N ASN A 405 -8.00 0.46 4.57
CA ASN A 405 -9.28 1.09 4.24
C ASN A 405 -10.34 0.06 3.85
N GLN A 406 -9.95 -0.93 3.05
CA GLN A 406 -10.85 -1.93 2.48
C GLN A 406 -11.28 -3.00 3.49
N GLY A 407 -10.56 -3.13 4.60
CA GLY A 407 -10.86 -4.06 5.69
C GLY A 407 -11.82 -3.54 6.75
N TYR A 408 -12.26 -2.27 6.67
CA TYR A 408 -13.04 -1.63 7.72
C TYR A 408 -14.55 -1.83 7.54
N LEU A 409 -15.19 -2.44 8.53
CA LEU A 409 -16.62 -2.72 8.57
C LEU A 409 -17.36 -1.63 9.38
N ALA A 410 -17.70 -0.52 8.75
CA ALA A 410 -18.28 0.66 9.42
C ALA A 410 -19.59 0.33 10.19
N SER A 411 -20.40 -0.59 9.68
CA SER A 411 -21.68 -1.02 10.27
C SER A 411 -21.54 -2.05 11.40
N ALA A 412 -20.36 -2.64 11.58
CA ALA A 412 -20.14 -3.63 12.63
C ALA A 412 -20.07 -2.95 14.02
N PRO A 413 -20.35 -3.68 15.11
CA PRO A 413 -20.19 -3.18 16.47
C PRO A 413 -18.75 -2.70 16.74
N LEU A 414 -18.59 -1.75 17.65
CA LEU A 414 -17.27 -1.33 18.12
C LEU A 414 -16.47 -2.55 18.61
N GLY A 415 -15.19 -2.62 18.21
CA GLY A 415 -14.30 -3.75 18.50
C GLY A 415 -14.38 -4.92 17.50
N ALA A 416 -15.36 -4.90 16.56
CA ALA A 416 -15.49 -5.88 15.47
C ALA A 416 -15.33 -5.24 14.08
N ARG A 417 -14.92 -3.97 14.01
CA ARG A 417 -14.89 -3.21 12.75
C ARG A 417 -13.65 -3.46 11.90
N SER A 418 -12.58 -4.01 12.48
CA SER A 418 -11.34 -4.31 11.78
C SER A 418 -10.89 -5.76 12.04
N PRO A 419 -11.72 -6.77 11.70
CA PRO A 419 -11.47 -8.17 12.09
C PRO A 419 -10.16 -8.70 11.51
N LEU A 420 -9.80 -8.30 10.29
CA LEU A 420 -8.58 -8.75 9.61
C LEU A 420 -7.31 -8.18 10.28
N LEU A 421 -7.31 -6.91 10.70
CA LEU A 421 -6.20 -6.35 11.48
C LEU A 421 -6.06 -7.04 12.84
N VAL A 422 -7.17 -7.36 13.50
CA VAL A 422 -7.16 -8.12 14.76
C VAL A 422 -6.60 -9.54 14.56
N ALA A 423 -6.94 -10.19 13.43
CA ALA A 423 -6.38 -11.50 13.08
C ALA A 423 -4.87 -11.44 12.87
N LEU A 424 -4.36 -10.45 12.12
CA LEU A 424 -2.92 -10.24 11.93
C LEU A 424 -2.19 -9.92 13.23
N ARG A 425 -2.77 -9.12 14.12
CA ARG A 425 -2.21 -8.91 15.45
C ARG A 425 -1.94 -10.23 16.15
N LYS A 426 -2.98 -11.06 16.27
CA LYS A 426 -2.91 -12.36 16.98
C LYS A 426 -1.95 -13.34 16.32
N SER A 427 -1.92 -13.36 14.99
CA SER A 427 -1.16 -14.37 14.26
C SER A 427 0.30 -13.97 13.99
N VAL A 428 0.60 -12.69 13.80
CA VAL A 428 1.94 -12.19 13.45
C VAL A 428 2.64 -11.55 14.64
N LEU A 429 1.95 -10.68 15.39
CA LEU A 429 2.58 -9.85 16.42
C LEU A 429 2.59 -10.50 17.80
N GLU A 430 1.62 -11.36 18.13
CA GLU A 430 1.56 -12.16 19.36
C GLU A 430 2.13 -13.56 19.14
#